data_37b9138b6ec505ccf59dc46d661bbeaf
#
_entry.id   37b9138b6ec505ccf59dc46d661bbeaf
#
_cell.length_a   1.000
_cell.length_b   1.000
_cell.length_c   1.000
_cell.angle_alpha   90.00
_cell.angle_beta   90.00
_cell.angle_gamma   90.00
#
_symmetry.space_group_name_H-M   'P 1'
#
loop_
_entity.id
_entity.type
_entity.pdbx_description
1 polymer ?
#
loop_
_entity_poly.entity_id
_entity_poly.type
_entity_poly.pdbx_seq_one_letter_code
_entity_poly.pdbx_strand_id
1 'polypeptide(L)'
;MEKIIKEDNQNKNTIESILLNNRKYLKLEGIVEVISTSDTTIYLRLKDTSLCITGEKINIVKLDINSGILEAEGKFTLIKFGKSGNFFKRLFKWK
;
A
#
# COMPACT_ATOMS: atom_id res chain seq x y z
N MET A 1 5.96 13.12 -20.13
CA MET A 1 6.27 13.39 -19.69
C MET A 1 7.11 13.81 -19.06
N GLU A 2 7.36 13.93 -18.76
CA GLU A 2 8.21 14.30 -18.14
C GLU A 2 8.05 15.23 -17.40
N LYS A 3 7.63 15.78 -17.55
CA LYS A 3 7.46 16.84 -16.96
C LYS A 3 6.81 16.73 -15.81
N ILE A 4 6.07 16.10 -15.83
CA ILE A 4 5.30 15.90 -14.77
C ILE A 4 6.02 15.83 -13.63
N ILE A 5 6.92 15.26 -13.70
CA ILE A 5 7.62 15.07 -12.60
C ILE A 5 7.96 16.20 -11.93
N LYS A 6 8.24 17.17 -12.56
CA LYS A 6 8.69 18.21 -11.90
C LYS A 6 7.79 18.81 -11.01
N GLU A 7 6.70 18.99 -11.34
CA GLU A 7 5.91 19.68 -10.45
C GLU A 7 5.62 18.90 -9.31
N ASP A 8 5.72 17.68 -9.40
CA ASP A 8 5.41 16.94 -8.28
C ASP A 8 6.32 17.14 -7.23
N ASN A 9 7.37 17.65 -7.48
CA ASN A 9 8.28 17.82 -6.48
C ASN A 9 7.77 18.48 -5.35
N GLN A 10 6.95 19.40 -5.52
CA GLN A 10 6.51 20.07 -4.40
C GLN A 10 5.62 19.22 -3.63
N ASN A 11 5.06 18.26 -4.18
CA ASN A 11 4.17 17.46 -3.41
C ASN A 11 4.72 16.14 -3.23
N LYS A 12 5.84 16.07 -2.66
CA LYS A 12 6.43 14.85 -2.44
C LYS A 12 5.58 13.88 -1.75
N ASN A 13 4.74 14.31 -0.93
CA ASN A 13 3.99 13.36 -0.16
C ASN A 13 2.86 12.76 -0.93
N THR A 14 2.66 13.11 -2.18
CA THR A 14 1.58 12.52 -2.89
C THR A 14 2.05 11.53 -3.92
N ILE A 15 3.32 11.19 -3.93
CA ILE A 15 3.78 10.20 -4.86
C ILE A 15 3.34 8.83 -4.43
N GLU A 16 2.73 8.10 -5.30
CA GLU A 16 2.32 6.75 -5.01
C GLU A 16 3.04 5.81 -5.94
N SER A 17 3.62 4.80 -5.42
CA SER A 17 4.25 3.80 -6.27
C SER A 17 4.23 2.44 -5.60
N ILE A 18 4.21 1.41 -6.42
CA ILE A 18 4.22 0.03 -5.97
C ILE A 18 5.30 -0.67 -6.74
N LEU A 19 6.25 -1.27 -6.03
CA LEU A 19 7.28 -2.06 -6.65
C LEU A 19 7.13 -3.48 -6.12
N LEU A 20 7.00 -4.45 -7.00
CA LEU A 20 6.87 -5.83 -6.60
C LEU A 20 7.89 -6.65 -7.37
N ASN A 21 8.86 -7.21 -6.65
CA ASN A 21 9.90 -8.00 -7.28
C ASN A 21 9.65 -9.47 -7.05
N ASN A 22 9.50 -10.21 -8.12
CA ASN A 22 9.32 -11.67 -8.06
C ASN A 22 8.19 -12.10 -7.15
N ARG A 23 7.24 -11.23 -6.93
CA ARG A 23 6.12 -11.46 -6.02
C ARG A 23 6.59 -11.76 -4.60
N LYS A 24 7.84 -11.46 -4.28
CA LYS A 24 8.37 -11.76 -2.96
C LYS A 24 8.82 -10.54 -2.19
N TYR A 25 9.11 -9.44 -2.86
CA TYR A 25 9.50 -8.21 -2.17
C TYR A 25 8.60 -7.08 -2.64
N LEU A 26 8.02 -6.37 -1.70
CA LEU A 26 7.09 -5.30 -2.01
C LEU A 26 7.56 -4.01 -1.39
N LYS A 27 7.55 -2.93 -2.16
CA LYS A 27 7.83 -1.61 -1.62
C LYS A 27 6.73 -0.67 -2.06
N LEU A 28 6.14 0.02 -1.11
CA LEU A 28 5.07 0.96 -1.37
C LEU A 28 5.48 2.35 -0.95
N GLU A 29 5.08 3.35 -1.73
CA GLU A 29 5.32 4.73 -1.38
C GLU A 29 4.02 5.50 -1.50
N GLY A 30 3.81 6.50 -0.69
CA GLY A 30 2.59 7.27 -0.71
C GLY A 30 1.56 6.81 0.31
N ILE A 31 1.97 6.01 1.28
CA ILE A 31 1.03 5.48 2.27
C ILE A 31 0.68 6.54 3.26
N VAL A 32 -0.60 6.71 3.52
CA VAL A 32 -1.08 7.66 4.50
C VAL A 32 -1.30 6.99 5.85
N GLU A 33 -1.78 5.77 5.83
CA GLU A 33 -2.12 5.10 7.06
C GLU A 33 -2.12 3.60 6.87
N VAL A 34 -1.69 2.85 7.87
CA VAL A 34 -1.79 1.41 7.85
C VAL A 34 -2.97 1.05 8.72
N ILE A 35 -3.96 0.38 8.14
CA ILE A 35 -5.19 0.06 8.84
C ILE A 35 -5.05 -1.24 9.61
N SER A 36 -4.53 -2.27 8.99
CA SER A 36 -4.27 -3.51 9.70
C SER A 36 -3.30 -4.37 8.92
N THR A 37 -2.61 -5.24 9.62
CA THR A 37 -1.67 -6.15 8.98
C THR A 37 -1.74 -7.52 9.64
N SER A 38 -1.46 -8.54 8.86
CA SER A 38 -1.29 -9.88 9.37
C SER A 38 -0.31 -10.57 8.44
N ASP A 39 -0.05 -11.84 8.64
CA ASP A 39 0.87 -12.54 7.77
C ASP A 39 0.23 -12.91 6.44
N THR A 40 -1.05 -12.62 6.25
CA THR A 40 -1.69 -12.91 4.98
C THR A 40 -2.28 -11.66 4.32
N THR A 41 -2.39 -10.56 5.03
CA THR A 41 -3.06 -9.39 4.48
C THR A 41 -2.50 -8.09 5.03
N ILE A 42 -2.40 -7.09 4.19
CA ILE A 42 -2.06 -5.74 4.61
C ILE A 42 -3.13 -4.83 4.05
N TYR A 43 -3.82 -4.09 4.94
CA TYR A 43 -4.79 -3.09 4.52
C TYR A 43 -4.22 -1.73 4.83
N LEU A 44 -4.21 -0.83 3.85
CA LEU A 44 -3.72 0.49 4.12
C LEU A 44 -4.48 1.53 3.30
N ARG A 45 -4.23 2.77 3.61
CA ARG A 45 -4.89 3.85 2.95
C ARG A 45 -3.86 4.72 2.23
N LEU A 46 -4.16 5.07 1.01
CA LEU A 46 -3.39 6.01 0.26
C LEU A 46 -4.16 7.33 0.27
N LYS A 47 -3.74 8.32 -0.46
CA LYS A 47 -4.37 9.60 -0.41
C LYS A 47 -5.83 9.54 -0.83
N ASP A 48 -6.12 8.91 -1.94
CA ASP A 48 -7.47 8.90 -2.46
C ASP A 48 -8.12 7.53 -2.50
N THR A 49 -7.48 6.52 -2.03
CA THR A 49 -8.03 5.18 -2.16
C THR A 49 -7.46 4.28 -1.08
N SER A 50 -7.94 3.07 -1.01
CA SER A 50 -7.42 2.08 -0.10
C SER A 50 -6.70 1.01 -0.87
N LEU A 51 -5.87 0.26 -0.20
CA LEU A 51 -5.09 -0.79 -0.82
C LEU A 51 -5.13 -2.03 0.04
N CYS A 52 -5.42 -3.16 -0.58
CA CYS A 52 -5.41 -4.43 0.11
C CYS A 52 -4.41 -5.34 -0.58
N ILE A 53 -3.48 -5.87 0.18
CA ILE A 53 -2.47 -6.76 -0.35
C ILE A 53 -2.61 -8.09 0.35
N THR A 54 -2.69 -9.15 -0.42
CA THR A 54 -2.88 -10.49 0.12
C THR A 54 -1.72 -11.38 -0.27
N GLY A 55 -1.38 -12.31 0.57
CA GLY A 55 -0.30 -13.24 0.28
C GLY A 55 -0.13 -14.25 1.39
N GLU A 56 1.07 -14.79 1.50
CA GLU A 56 1.39 -15.77 2.51
C GLU A 56 2.70 -15.40 3.16
N LYS A 57 2.79 -15.62 4.44
CA LYS A 57 4.00 -15.35 5.20
C LYS A 57 4.52 -13.95 4.98
N ILE A 58 3.62 -12.99 5.00
CA ILE A 58 4.00 -11.60 4.79
C ILE A 58 4.67 -11.07 6.05
N ASN A 59 5.79 -10.41 5.87
CA ASN A 59 6.52 -9.84 6.97
C ASN A 59 6.93 -8.42 6.59
N ILE A 60 6.54 -7.44 7.41
CA ILE A 60 6.88 -6.07 7.13
C ILE A 60 8.29 -5.82 7.63
N VAL A 61 9.16 -5.39 6.73
CA VAL A 61 10.55 -5.16 7.10
C VAL A 61 10.86 -3.69 7.29
N LYS A 62 10.00 -2.79 6.83
CA LYS A 62 10.21 -1.38 7.06
C LYS A 62 8.89 -0.65 6.98
N LEU A 63 8.63 0.25 7.91
CA LEU A 63 7.45 1.08 7.85
C LEU A 63 7.82 2.46 8.35
N ASP A 64 7.65 3.46 7.51
CA ASP A 64 7.94 4.83 7.86
C ASP A 64 6.78 5.69 7.38
N ILE A 65 5.85 5.97 8.26
CA ILE A 65 4.67 6.71 7.88
C ILE A 65 5.00 8.16 7.55
N ASN A 66 6.01 8.72 8.16
CA ASN A 66 6.37 10.09 7.85
C ASN A 66 6.83 10.21 6.41
N SER A 67 7.47 9.21 5.86
CA SER A 67 7.86 9.22 4.49
C SER A 67 6.86 8.51 3.60
N GLY A 68 5.88 7.84 4.18
CA GLY A 68 4.89 7.11 3.43
C GLY A 68 5.42 5.84 2.81
N ILE A 69 6.39 5.19 3.44
CA ILE A 69 7.05 4.03 2.85
C ILE A 69 6.79 2.77 3.64
N LEU A 70 6.45 1.69 2.95
CA LEU A 70 6.34 0.39 3.56
C LEU A 70 7.08 -0.63 2.69
N GLU A 71 7.88 -1.49 3.32
CA GLU A 71 8.54 -2.56 2.61
C GLU A 71 8.19 -3.87 3.30
N ALA A 72 7.90 -4.89 2.54
CA ALA A 72 7.50 -6.16 3.09
C ALA A 72 8.03 -7.30 2.22
N GLU A 73 8.15 -8.46 2.84
CA GLU A 73 8.58 -9.66 2.14
C GLU A 73 7.53 -10.74 2.35
N GLY A 74 7.46 -11.70 1.48
CA GLY A 74 6.52 -12.80 1.61
C GLY A 74 6.21 -13.35 0.23
N LYS A 75 5.03 -13.95 0.09
CA LYS A 75 4.63 -14.46 -1.18
C LYS A 75 3.33 -13.73 -1.52
N PHE A 76 3.40 -12.71 -2.34
CA PHE A 76 2.26 -11.85 -2.60
C PHE A 76 1.42 -12.39 -3.75
N THR A 77 0.12 -12.46 -3.58
CA THR A 77 -0.76 -13.06 -4.56
C THR A 77 -1.79 -12.08 -5.12
N LEU A 78 -2.10 -11.01 -4.42
CA LEU A 78 -3.11 -10.09 -4.89
C LEU A 78 -2.84 -8.69 -4.38
N ILE A 79 -3.00 -7.71 -5.24
CA ILE A 79 -2.96 -6.31 -4.85
C ILE A 79 -4.22 -5.68 -5.42
N LYS A 80 -5.03 -5.10 -4.56
CA LYS A 80 -6.31 -4.58 -4.98
C LYS A 80 -6.54 -3.19 -4.44
N PHE A 81 -6.99 -2.28 -5.28
CA PHE A 81 -7.36 -0.94 -4.85
C PHE A 81 -8.85 -0.89 -4.60
N GLY A 82 -9.27 -0.05 -3.67
CA GLY A 82 -10.66 0.12 -3.39
C GLY A 82 -10.95 1.51 -2.92
N LYS A 83 -12.21 1.91 -2.89
CA LYS A 83 -12.57 3.18 -2.39
C LYS A 83 -12.55 3.14 -0.92
N SER A 84 -11.92 4.12 -0.32
CA SER A 84 -11.83 4.14 1.10
C SER A 84 -13.18 4.14 1.71
N GLY A 85 -13.40 3.49 2.73
CA GLY A 85 -14.66 3.44 3.39
C GLY A 85 -15.50 2.32 2.89
N ASN A 86 -15.91 2.36 1.67
CA ASN A 86 -16.76 1.33 1.16
C ASN A 86 -16.05 -0.01 1.09
N PHE A 87 -14.80 0.01 0.68
CA PHE A 87 -14.06 -1.22 0.57
C PHE A 87 -13.94 -1.92 1.91
N PHE A 88 -13.54 -1.20 2.93
CA PHE A 88 -13.36 -1.81 4.21
C PHE A 88 -14.67 -2.09 4.90
N LYS A 89 -15.71 -1.33 4.64
CA LYS A 89 -16.95 -1.60 5.22
C LYS A 89 -17.46 -2.91 4.72
N ARG A 90 -17.29 -3.21 3.46
CA ARG A 90 -17.74 -4.47 2.96
C ARG A 90 -17.02 -5.62 3.57
N LEU A 91 -15.73 -5.48 3.80
CA LEU A 91 -14.98 -6.54 4.41
C LEU A 91 -15.45 -6.84 5.79
N PHE A 92 -15.72 -5.82 6.58
CA PHE A 92 -16.14 -6.05 7.91
C PHE A 92 -17.57 -6.55 7.96
N LYS A 93 -18.43 -6.10 7.09
CA LYS A 93 -19.73 -6.52 7.12
C LYS A 93 -19.84 -7.96 6.78
N TRP A 94 -18.92 -8.47 6.06
CA TRP A 94 -18.96 -9.77 5.70
C TRP A 94 -18.93 -10.70 6.82
N LYS A 95 -18.40 -10.36 7.88
CA LYS A 95 -18.35 -11.21 8.97
C LYS A 95 -19.62 -11.27 9.60
#